data_ce3e5313c62e5af3b17cae51e1c43607
#
_entry.id   ce3e5313c62e5af3b17cae51e1c43607
#
_cell.length_a   1.000
_cell.length_b   1.000
_cell.length_c   1.000
_cell.angle_alpha   90.00
_cell.angle_beta   90.00
_cell.angle_gamma   90.00
#
_symmetry.space_group_name_H-M   'P 1'
#
loop_
_entity.id
_entity.type
_entity.pdbx_description
1 polymer ?
#
loop_
_entity_poly.entity_id
_entity_poly.type
_entity_poly.pdbx_seq_one_letter_code
_entity_poly.pdbx_strand_id
1 'polypeptide(L)'
;SENEIKTQDIKLRNLPAYFGVDRALACLEALKIIKNPFQKNLLIADFGTTLSLTKLTAKGSIIGGQIIPGFLTQLKSMEDYTQNLSSPRNYKIPFQNFVINTEESMLRGVFNSLTGIINLSFDPAQDILIICGGDSELVGNRLKQKNDEIIISPNLVMKGMISHYNG
;
A
#
# COMPACT_ATOMS: atom_id res chain seq x y z
N SER A 1 -14.65 -23.88 4.84
CA SER A 1 -15.02 -24.02 3.42
C SER A 1 -13.80 -24.51 2.65
N GLU A 2 -13.97 -25.47 1.72
CA GLU A 2 -12.86 -26.11 0.99
C GLU A 2 -12.06 -25.18 0.06
N ASN A 3 -12.42 -23.90 -0.06
CA ASN A 3 -11.81 -22.93 -0.97
C ASN A 3 -11.18 -21.72 -0.26
N GLU A 4 -10.89 -21.80 1.03
CA GLU A 4 -10.26 -20.69 1.76
C GLU A 4 -8.74 -20.81 1.67
N ILE A 5 -8.08 -19.81 1.07
CA ILE A 5 -6.62 -19.73 1.05
C ILE A 5 -6.12 -19.38 2.44
N LYS A 6 -5.22 -20.18 2.97
CA LYS A 6 -4.54 -19.90 4.25
C LYS A 6 -3.11 -19.40 4.00
N THR A 7 -2.60 -18.61 4.92
CA THR A 7 -1.23 -18.07 4.83
C THR A 7 -0.18 -19.16 4.58
N GLN A 8 -0.34 -20.32 5.23
CA GLN A 8 0.57 -21.46 5.10
C GLN A 8 0.61 -22.09 3.70
N ASP A 9 -0.43 -21.85 2.87
CA ASP A 9 -0.50 -22.37 1.51
C ASP A 9 0.31 -21.53 0.52
N ILE A 10 0.75 -20.32 0.96
CA ILE A 10 1.47 -19.36 0.13
C ILE A 10 2.97 -19.58 0.25
N LYS A 11 3.63 -19.89 -0.87
CA LYS A 11 5.05 -20.24 -0.93
C LYS A 11 5.94 -18.99 -0.94
N LEU A 12 6.06 -18.32 0.21
CA LEU A 12 7.01 -17.23 0.45
C LEU A 12 8.05 -17.62 1.50
N ARG A 13 9.27 -17.12 1.36
CA ARG A 13 10.34 -17.38 2.33
C ARG A 13 10.11 -16.55 3.60
N ASN A 14 10.33 -17.17 4.76
CA ASN A 14 10.18 -16.54 6.08
C ASN A 14 8.78 -15.93 6.29
N LEU A 15 7.73 -16.56 5.74
CA LEU A 15 6.35 -16.13 5.93
C LEU A 15 5.85 -16.61 7.29
N PRO A 16 5.53 -15.70 8.24
CA PRO A 16 4.97 -16.10 9.52
C PRO A 16 3.53 -16.62 9.35
N ALA A 17 3.13 -17.63 10.14
CA ALA A 17 1.80 -18.23 10.05
C ALA A 17 0.64 -17.25 10.31
N TYR A 18 0.90 -16.20 11.10
CA TYR A 18 -0.05 -15.13 11.43
C TYR A 18 -0.05 -13.96 10.43
N PHE A 19 0.72 -14.05 9.36
CA PHE A 19 0.78 -12.99 8.36
C PHE A 19 -0.52 -12.94 7.56
N GLY A 20 -1.03 -11.74 7.26
CA GLY A 20 -2.28 -11.58 6.50
C GLY A 20 -2.20 -12.20 5.11
N VAL A 21 -3.21 -12.99 4.75
CA VAL A 21 -3.30 -13.69 3.45
C VAL A 21 -3.21 -12.71 2.29
N ASP A 22 -3.95 -11.59 2.33
CA ASP A 22 -3.96 -10.58 1.26
C ASP A 22 -2.55 -10.01 1.03
N ARG A 23 -1.84 -9.68 2.12
CA ARG A 23 -0.46 -9.20 2.04
C ARG A 23 0.49 -10.25 1.46
N ALA A 24 0.30 -11.52 1.83
CA ALA A 24 1.11 -12.61 1.31
C ALA A 24 0.87 -12.83 -0.19
N LEU A 25 -0.39 -12.77 -0.63
CA LEU A 25 -0.76 -12.88 -2.04
C LEU A 25 -0.22 -11.71 -2.88
N ALA A 26 -0.31 -10.48 -2.36
CA ALA A 26 0.30 -9.31 -3.00
C ALA A 26 1.81 -9.48 -3.17
N CYS A 27 2.51 -9.99 -2.14
CA CYS A 27 3.94 -10.26 -2.19
C CYS A 27 4.29 -11.34 -3.21
N LEU A 28 3.54 -12.45 -3.25
CA LEU A 28 3.75 -13.54 -4.21
C LEU A 28 3.61 -13.04 -5.65
N GLU A 29 2.55 -12.28 -5.93
CA GLU A 29 2.32 -11.75 -7.27
C GLU A 29 3.35 -10.68 -7.65
N ALA A 30 3.75 -9.82 -6.72
CA ALA A 30 4.81 -8.84 -6.94
C ALA A 30 6.12 -9.50 -7.42
N LEU A 31 6.51 -10.60 -6.80
CA LEU A 31 7.70 -11.36 -7.20
C LEU A 31 7.59 -11.98 -8.60
N LYS A 32 6.37 -12.34 -9.04
CA LYS A 32 6.12 -12.91 -10.37
C LYS A 32 6.16 -11.86 -11.47
N ILE A 33 5.52 -10.71 -11.24
CA ILE A 33 5.36 -9.67 -12.27
C ILE A 33 6.62 -8.80 -12.44
N ILE A 34 7.47 -8.73 -11.43
CA ILE A 34 8.66 -7.88 -11.46
C ILE A 34 9.86 -8.67 -11.97
N LYS A 35 10.31 -8.30 -13.16
CA LYS A 35 11.64 -8.68 -13.61
C LYS A 35 12.66 -7.80 -12.89
N ASN A 36 13.34 -8.35 -11.88
CA ASN A 36 14.25 -7.62 -11.00
C ASN A 36 15.72 -7.86 -11.38
N PRO A 37 16.22 -7.30 -12.50
CA PRO A 37 17.59 -7.53 -12.96
C PRO A 37 18.64 -6.93 -12.01
N PHE A 38 18.25 -5.92 -11.23
CA PHE A 38 19.14 -5.22 -10.29
C PHE A 38 19.12 -5.82 -8.89
N GLN A 39 18.36 -6.87 -8.66
CA GLN A 39 18.21 -7.52 -7.36
C GLN A 39 17.84 -6.56 -6.22
N LYS A 40 17.04 -5.53 -6.52
CA LYS A 40 16.50 -4.61 -5.53
C LYS A 40 15.47 -5.31 -4.63
N ASN A 41 15.30 -4.83 -3.41
CA ASN A 41 14.19 -5.24 -2.56
C ASN A 41 12.86 -4.76 -3.14
N LEU A 42 11.76 -5.36 -2.69
CA LEU A 42 10.42 -4.93 -3.06
C LEU A 42 9.76 -4.29 -1.85
N LEU A 43 9.25 -3.08 -2.00
CA LEU A 43 8.35 -2.42 -1.06
C LEU A 43 6.95 -2.41 -1.67
N ILE A 44 6.02 -3.12 -1.05
CA ILE A 44 4.63 -3.20 -1.49
C ILE A 44 3.79 -2.34 -0.56
N ALA A 45 3.10 -1.35 -1.12
CA ALA A 45 2.18 -0.46 -0.43
C ALA A 45 0.74 -0.77 -0.89
N ASP A 46 -0.04 -1.40 -0.03
CA ASP A 46 -1.43 -1.77 -0.31
C ASP A 46 -2.37 -0.78 0.38
N PHE A 47 -3.08 -0.01 -0.44
CA PHE A 47 -3.99 1.06 -0.04
C PHE A 47 -5.45 0.56 0.00
N GLY A 48 -5.94 0.27 1.17
CA GLY A 48 -7.32 -0.10 1.45
C GLY A 48 -7.84 0.61 2.73
N THR A 49 -8.65 -0.07 3.51
CA THR A 49 -9.08 0.38 4.85
C THR A 49 -7.88 0.69 5.75
N THR A 50 -6.81 -0.05 5.56
CA THR A 50 -5.47 0.26 6.09
C THR A 50 -4.50 0.47 4.93
N LEU A 51 -3.46 1.27 5.14
CA LEU A 51 -2.25 1.17 4.33
C LEU A 51 -1.34 0.14 4.97
N SER A 52 -1.07 -0.94 4.28
CA SER A 52 -0.06 -1.89 4.69
C SER A 52 1.20 -1.76 3.82
N LEU A 53 2.34 -1.57 4.47
CA LEU A 53 3.66 -1.64 3.83
C LEU A 53 4.26 -3.00 4.12
N THR A 54 4.75 -3.67 3.09
CA THR A 54 5.46 -4.95 3.23
C THR A 54 6.75 -4.90 2.44
N LYS A 55 7.86 -5.18 3.10
CA LYS A 55 9.19 -5.20 2.48
C LYS A 55 9.71 -6.61 2.32
N LEU A 56 10.16 -6.92 1.12
CA LEU A 56 10.79 -8.20 0.75
C LEU A 56 12.23 -7.97 0.31
N THR A 57 13.08 -8.94 0.58
CA THR A 57 14.38 -9.01 -0.11
C THR A 57 14.18 -9.31 -1.59
N ALA A 58 15.19 -9.02 -2.42
CA ALA A 58 15.21 -9.40 -3.84
C ALA A 58 14.94 -10.91 -4.07
N LYS A 59 15.22 -11.75 -3.07
CA LYS A 59 15.02 -13.22 -3.11
C LYS A 59 13.65 -13.66 -2.59
N GLY A 60 12.75 -12.71 -2.27
CA GLY A 60 11.39 -12.99 -1.82
C GLY A 60 11.26 -13.39 -0.35
N SER A 61 12.26 -13.12 0.50
CA SER A 61 12.11 -13.28 1.95
C SER A 61 11.43 -12.06 2.56
N ILE A 62 10.45 -12.27 3.43
CA ILE A 62 9.81 -11.20 4.19
C ILE A 62 10.85 -10.56 5.13
N ILE A 63 11.04 -9.25 5.02
CA ILE A 63 11.84 -8.44 5.95
C ILE A 63 10.96 -7.95 7.11
N GLY A 64 9.76 -7.47 6.79
CA GLY A 64 8.82 -6.93 7.76
C GLY A 64 7.78 -6.02 7.12
N GLY A 65 7.06 -5.26 7.92
CA GLY A 65 6.08 -4.33 7.41
C GLY A 65 5.53 -3.38 8.47
N GLN A 66 4.66 -2.48 8.00
CA GLN A 66 3.96 -1.48 8.81
C GLN A 66 2.48 -1.50 8.41
N ILE A 67 1.60 -1.26 9.36
CA ILE A 67 0.15 -1.16 9.14
C ILE A 67 -0.32 0.13 9.78
N ILE A 68 -0.95 0.99 9.01
CA ILE A 68 -1.50 2.26 9.44
C ILE A 68 -2.93 2.44 8.89
N PRO A 69 -3.78 3.26 9.51
CA PRO A 69 -5.11 3.52 8.97
C PRO A 69 -5.02 4.10 7.55
N GLY A 70 -5.86 3.60 6.64
CA GLY A 70 -5.95 4.08 5.26
C GLY A 70 -6.57 5.47 5.15
N PHE A 71 -6.72 5.96 3.92
CA PHE A 71 -7.14 7.33 3.64
C PHE A 71 -8.51 7.68 4.28
N LEU A 72 -9.53 6.90 3.96
CA LEU A 72 -10.87 7.11 4.50
C LEU A 72 -10.95 6.82 6.00
N THR A 73 -10.19 5.85 6.50
CA THR A 73 -10.16 5.51 7.92
C THR A 73 -9.58 6.66 8.76
N GLN A 74 -8.53 7.33 8.28
CA GLN A 74 -7.98 8.50 8.97
C GLN A 74 -8.97 9.67 8.99
N LEU A 75 -9.64 9.96 7.86
CA LEU A 75 -10.65 11.02 7.78
C LEU A 75 -11.82 10.74 8.72
N LYS A 76 -12.33 9.51 8.70
CA LYS A 76 -13.43 9.11 9.57
C LYS A 76 -13.03 9.14 11.05
N SER A 77 -11.81 8.77 11.40
CA SER A 77 -11.35 8.86 12.79
C SER A 77 -11.33 10.31 13.30
N MET A 78 -10.99 11.29 12.45
CA MET A 78 -11.09 12.70 12.86
C MET A 78 -12.54 13.11 13.14
N GLU A 79 -13.51 12.68 12.32
CA GLU A 79 -14.93 12.91 12.57
C GLU A 79 -15.40 12.25 13.86
N ASP A 80 -15.05 10.98 14.06
CA ASP A 80 -15.53 10.19 15.19
C ASP A 80 -14.93 10.65 16.56
N TYR A 81 -13.73 11.19 16.56
CA TYR A 81 -12.97 11.53 17.78
C TYR A 81 -12.79 13.04 18.01
N THR A 82 -13.39 13.90 17.18
CA THR A 82 -13.37 15.35 17.41
C THR A 82 -14.77 15.95 17.32
N GLN A 83 -15.00 17.07 18.02
CA GLN A 83 -16.34 17.69 18.06
C GLN A 83 -16.66 18.53 16.81
N ASN A 84 -15.66 19.01 16.09
CA ASN A 84 -15.83 20.04 15.08
C ASN A 84 -15.30 19.65 13.69
N LEU A 85 -14.83 18.42 13.50
CA LEU A 85 -14.39 17.95 12.20
C LEU A 85 -15.43 16.99 11.63
N SER A 86 -15.91 17.28 10.44
CA SER A 86 -16.80 16.41 9.68
C SER A 86 -16.05 15.85 8.48
N SER A 87 -16.40 14.63 8.07
CA SER A 87 -15.80 14.03 6.86
C SER A 87 -16.01 14.92 5.65
N PRO A 88 -14.97 15.14 4.83
CA PRO A 88 -15.08 15.97 3.65
C PRO A 88 -16.14 15.46 2.67
N ARG A 89 -16.90 16.38 2.08
CA ARG A 89 -17.93 16.05 1.08
C ARG A 89 -17.34 15.66 -0.28
N ASN A 90 -16.14 16.14 -0.56
CA ASN A 90 -15.41 15.88 -1.78
C ASN A 90 -13.99 15.45 -1.44
N TYR A 91 -13.53 14.34 -2.00
CA TYR A 91 -12.22 13.77 -1.73
C TYR A 91 -11.11 14.28 -2.68
N LYS A 92 -11.31 15.43 -3.32
CA LYS A 92 -10.31 16.05 -4.16
C LYS A 92 -9.20 16.66 -3.30
N ILE A 93 -8.03 16.04 -3.32
CA ILE A 93 -6.87 16.50 -2.57
C ILE A 93 -6.36 17.83 -3.16
N PRO A 94 -6.28 18.91 -2.37
CA PRO A 94 -5.78 20.20 -2.83
C PRO A 94 -4.32 20.09 -3.29
N PHE A 95 -3.91 20.99 -4.17
CA PHE A 95 -2.55 20.99 -4.70
C PHE A 95 -1.54 21.62 -3.72
N GLN A 96 -1.98 22.65 -3.02
CA GLN A 96 -1.18 23.37 -2.01
C GLN A 96 -0.93 22.49 -0.78
N ASN A 97 0.27 22.61 -0.20
CA ASN A 97 0.60 21.89 1.04
C ASN A 97 -0.11 22.45 2.27
N PHE A 98 -0.37 23.74 2.28
CA PHE A 98 -1.09 24.43 3.35
C PHE A 98 -2.30 25.14 2.74
N VAL A 99 -3.46 24.87 3.29
CA VAL A 99 -4.75 25.41 2.86
C VAL A 99 -5.49 25.94 4.08
N ILE A 100 -6.43 26.88 3.86
CA ILE A 100 -7.17 27.53 4.94
C ILE A 100 -8.46 26.77 5.26
N ASN A 101 -9.08 26.15 4.26
CA ASN A 101 -10.33 25.40 4.41
C ASN A 101 -10.10 24.11 5.22
N THR A 102 -10.97 23.85 6.21
CA THR A 102 -10.82 22.71 7.14
C THR A 102 -10.89 21.37 6.43
N GLU A 103 -11.90 21.16 5.55
CA GLU A 103 -12.04 19.89 4.80
C GLU A 103 -10.80 19.63 3.93
N GLU A 104 -10.32 20.66 3.23
CA GLU A 104 -9.10 20.56 2.41
C GLU A 104 -7.85 20.32 3.26
N SER A 105 -7.77 20.90 4.46
CA SER A 105 -6.67 20.68 5.41
C SER A 105 -6.64 19.22 5.89
N MET A 106 -7.80 18.64 6.19
CA MET A 106 -7.93 17.22 6.55
C MET A 106 -7.44 16.32 5.40
N LEU A 107 -7.97 16.55 4.18
CA LEU A 107 -7.57 15.79 2.98
C LEU A 107 -6.06 15.88 2.74
N ARG A 108 -5.51 17.09 2.84
CA ARG A 108 -4.08 17.31 2.61
C ARG A 108 -3.21 16.69 3.69
N GLY A 109 -3.64 16.79 4.96
CA GLY A 109 -2.94 16.19 6.09
C GLY A 109 -2.87 14.68 5.99
N VAL A 110 -4.00 14.01 5.72
CA VAL A 110 -4.06 12.55 5.53
C VAL A 110 -3.21 12.13 4.33
N PHE A 111 -3.32 12.83 3.20
CA PHE A 111 -2.48 12.53 2.03
C PHE A 111 -0.98 12.64 2.35
N ASN A 112 -0.57 13.69 3.06
CA ASN A 112 0.82 13.89 3.45
C ASN A 112 1.29 12.82 4.44
N SER A 113 0.44 12.37 5.38
CA SER A 113 0.79 11.31 6.32
C SER A 113 1.07 9.98 5.58
N LEU A 114 0.19 9.60 4.64
CA LEU A 114 0.33 8.37 3.86
C LEU A 114 1.52 8.41 2.89
N THR A 115 1.72 9.53 2.20
CA THR A 115 2.87 9.68 1.29
C THR A 115 4.19 9.85 2.06
N GLY A 116 4.14 10.49 3.22
CA GLY A 116 5.29 10.67 4.10
C GLY A 116 5.87 9.35 4.59
N ILE A 117 5.01 8.42 5.04
CA ILE A 117 5.47 7.10 5.50
C ILE A 117 6.07 6.28 4.36
N ILE A 118 5.53 6.39 3.14
CA ILE A 118 6.12 5.74 1.97
C ILE A 118 7.50 6.32 1.68
N ASN A 119 7.63 7.65 1.64
CA ASN A 119 8.91 8.31 1.37
C ASN A 119 9.98 7.98 2.42
N LEU A 120 9.57 7.77 3.69
CA LEU A 120 10.48 7.34 4.75
C LEU A 120 10.90 5.87 4.62
N SER A 121 10.06 5.04 4.02
CA SER A 121 10.26 3.58 3.93
C SER A 121 10.92 3.14 2.62
N PHE A 122 10.86 3.96 1.58
CA PHE A 122 11.31 3.69 0.23
C PHE A 122 12.67 4.33 -0.06
N ASP A 123 13.64 3.49 -0.39
CA ASP A 123 14.94 3.93 -0.90
C ASP A 123 15.05 3.55 -2.38
N PRO A 124 14.95 4.50 -3.34
CA PRO A 124 14.99 4.20 -4.76
C PRO A 124 16.32 3.55 -5.22
N ALA A 125 17.40 3.70 -4.47
CA ALA A 125 18.65 3.01 -4.77
C ALA A 125 18.58 1.50 -4.47
N GLN A 126 17.79 1.09 -3.48
CA GLN A 126 17.73 -0.28 -2.99
C GLN A 126 16.39 -0.98 -3.23
N ASP A 127 15.32 -0.24 -3.48
CA ASP A 127 13.96 -0.75 -3.52
C ASP A 127 13.28 -0.50 -4.87
N ILE A 128 12.33 -1.37 -5.22
CA ILE A 128 11.27 -1.14 -6.20
C ILE A 128 9.97 -0.95 -5.40
N LEU A 129 9.25 0.16 -5.63
CA LEU A 129 7.98 0.43 -4.98
C LEU A 129 6.82 -0.02 -5.86
N ILE A 130 5.96 -0.87 -5.28
CA ILE A 130 4.71 -1.31 -5.90
C ILE A 130 3.56 -0.77 -5.07
N ILE A 131 2.64 -0.06 -5.72
CA ILE A 131 1.45 0.50 -5.10
C ILE A 131 0.23 -0.24 -5.62
N CYS A 132 -0.59 -0.77 -4.71
CA CYS A 132 -1.81 -1.51 -5.01
C CYS A 132 -2.97 -1.11 -4.07
N GLY A 133 -4.14 -1.75 -4.25
CA GLY A 133 -5.35 -1.46 -3.50
C GLY A 133 -6.22 -0.37 -4.12
N GLY A 134 -7.40 -0.15 -3.52
CA GLY A 134 -8.44 0.72 -4.07
C GLY A 134 -8.03 2.19 -4.23
N ASP A 135 -7.25 2.72 -3.29
CA ASP A 135 -6.79 4.12 -3.32
C ASP A 135 -5.42 4.29 -4.00
N SER A 136 -4.89 3.22 -4.61
CA SER A 136 -3.55 3.19 -5.21
C SER A 136 -3.34 4.23 -6.31
N GLU A 137 -4.35 4.52 -7.13
CA GLU A 137 -4.26 5.50 -8.20
C GLU A 137 -4.23 6.93 -7.66
N LEU A 138 -5.02 7.20 -6.60
CA LEU A 138 -5.07 8.52 -5.96
C LEU A 138 -3.70 8.96 -5.45
N VAL A 139 -2.99 8.04 -4.82
CA VAL A 139 -1.69 8.29 -4.20
C VAL A 139 -0.55 8.03 -5.18
N GLY A 140 -0.63 6.91 -5.92
CA GLY A 140 0.42 6.43 -6.80
C GLY A 140 0.77 7.40 -7.92
N ASN A 141 -0.25 7.98 -8.57
CA ASN A 141 -0.02 8.94 -9.65
C ASN A 141 0.74 10.20 -9.20
N ARG A 142 0.51 10.65 -7.96
CA ARG A 142 1.26 11.79 -7.41
C ARG A 142 2.68 11.44 -6.97
N LEU A 143 2.91 10.22 -6.48
CA LEU A 143 4.25 9.73 -6.14
C LEU A 143 5.07 9.45 -7.40
N LYS A 144 4.45 8.88 -8.43
CA LYS A 144 5.10 8.55 -9.71
C LYS A 144 5.63 9.77 -10.46
N GLN A 145 4.99 10.94 -10.32
CA GLN A 145 5.51 12.19 -10.87
C GLN A 145 6.91 12.56 -10.37
N LYS A 146 7.33 11.99 -9.25
CA LYS A 146 8.64 12.23 -8.63
C LYS A 146 9.64 11.10 -8.83
N ASN A 147 9.17 9.93 -9.25
CA ASN A 147 10.04 8.76 -9.44
C ASN A 147 9.39 7.75 -10.41
N ASP A 148 10.03 7.52 -11.55
CA ASP A 148 9.56 6.61 -12.60
C ASP A 148 9.64 5.12 -12.20
N GLU A 149 10.39 4.75 -11.17
CA GLU A 149 10.53 3.37 -10.69
C GLU A 149 9.34 2.87 -9.85
N ILE A 150 8.26 3.69 -9.75
CA ILE A 150 7.05 3.31 -9.03
C ILE A 150 6.10 2.56 -9.96
N ILE A 151 5.69 1.37 -9.54
CA ILE A 151 4.75 0.50 -10.25
C ILE A 151 3.38 0.60 -9.58
N ILE A 152 2.35 0.92 -10.35
CA ILE A 152 0.96 0.95 -9.86
C ILE A 152 0.25 -0.29 -10.41
N SER A 153 -0.26 -1.14 -9.52
CA SER A 153 -1.01 -2.35 -9.84
C SER A 153 -2.22 -2.50 -8.90
N PRO A 154 -3.34 -1.79 -9.16
CA PRO A 154 -4.49 -1.74 -8.25
C PRO A 154 -4.99 -3.11 -7.78
N ASN A 155 -5.04 -4.06 -8.68
CA ASN A 155 -5.59 -5.40 -8.46
C ASN A 155 -4.53 -6.47 -8.12
N LEU A 156 -3.41 -6.08 -7.48
CA LEU A 156 -2.29 -7.00 -7.23
C LEU A 156 -2.70 -8.21 -6.38
N VAL A 157 -3.45 -8.00 -5.30
CA VAL A 157 -3.95 -9.07 -4.43
C VAL A 157 -4.83 -10.05 -5.22
N MET A 158 -5.77 -9.53 -6.01
CA MET A 158 -6.67 -10.36 -6.82
C MET A 158 -5.90 -11.18 -7.87
N LYS A 159 -4.90 -10.59 -8.52
CA LYS A 159 -3.99 -11.32 -9.41
C LYS A 159 -3.24 -12.41 -8.68
N GLY A 160 -2.78 -12.13 -7.46
CA GLY A 160 -2.14 -13.11 -6.59
C GLY A 160 -3.03 -14.30 -6.25
N MET A 161 -4.32 -14.04 -5.97
CA MET A 161 -5.31 -15.11 -5.76
C MET A 161 -5.45 -16.00 -7.00
N ILE A 162 -5.67 -15.39 -8.18
CA ILE A 162 -5.80 -16.12 -9.45
C ILE A 162 -4.51 -16.92 -9.73
N SER A 163 -3.36 -16.33 -9.54
CA SER A 163 -2.07 -17.00 -9.74
C SER A 163 -1.85 -18.17 -8.77
N HIS A 164 -2.40 -18.10 -7.57
CA HIS A 164 -2.29 -19.16 -6.57
C HIS A 164 -3.16 -20.37 -6.95
N TYR A 165 -4.38 -20.16 -7.47
CA TYR A 165 -5.28 -21.24 -7.90
C TYR A 165 -4.83 -21.92 -9.21
N ASN A 166 -4.10 -21.22 -10.08
CA ASN A 166 -3.69 -21.74 -11.40
C ASN A 166 -2.29 -22.37 -11.38
N GLY A 167 -1.57 -22.34 -10.27
CA GLY A 167 -0.20 -22.88 -10.14
C GLY A 167 -0.09 -23.99 -9.15
#